data_f6014a84641fca9687e89962467c11f2
#
_entry.id   f6014a84641fca9687e89962467c11f2
#
_cell.length_a   1.000
_cell.length_b   1.000
_cell.length_c   1.000
_cell.angle_alpha   90.00
_cell.angle_beta   90.00
_cell.angle_gamma   90.00
#
_symmetry.space_group_name_H-M   'P 1'
#
loop_
_entity.id
_entity.type
_entity.pdbx_description
1 polymer ?
#
loop_
_entity_poly.entity_id
_entity_poly.type
_entity_poly.pdbx_seq_one_letter_code
_entity_poly.pdbx_strand_id
1 'polypeptide(L)'
;RIVGISAIYTSVSKNGTSVFFKRKKKNISSKVFKFKKSLDVIQLHAVKEPYTELGTLFLHPDFRGKGRGSLLSLARFKFMALWPERFDKKVVAEIRGKVDKDDNSIFWKHFSKYFFDEEMFNNNEISYINNSFISESIPKHPFLVSPLNRSAQRIIGIPNDNAVPAFKMMRSQN
;
A
#
# COMPACT_ATOMS: atom_id res chain seq x y z
N ARG A 1 1.09 9.30 30.92
CA ARG A 1 1.67 8.24 30.05
C ARG A 1 0.95 8.27 28.71
N ILE A 2 1.70 8.35 27.60
CA ILE A 2 1.15 8.23 26.25
C ILE A 2 0.88 6.75 25.98
N VAL A 3 -0.35 6.42 25.58
CA VAL A 3 -0.79 5.03 25.36
C VAL A 3 -1.20 4.77 23.90
N GLY A 4 -1.28 5.80 23.08
CA GLY A 4 -1.60 5.69 21.66
C GLY A 4 -1.07 6.88 20.87
N ILE A 5 -0.88 6.68 19.59
CA ILE A 5 -0.42 7.69 18.65
C ILE A 5 -1.13 7.51 17.30
N SER A 6 -1.45 8.62 16.66
CA SER A 6 -1.84 8.65 15.25
C SER A 6 -1.17 9.84 14.57
N ALA A 7 -0.79 9.68 13.31
CA ALA A 7 -0.07 10.71 12.57
C ALA A 7 -0.81 11.12 11.29
N ILE A 8 -0.55 12.36 10.87
CA ILE A 8 -0.91 12.90 9.57
C ILE A 8 0.38 13.48 8.98
N TYR A 9 0.74 13.03 7.79
CA TYR A 9 1.87 13.57 7.04
C TYR A 9 1.34 14.41 5.89
N THR A 10 1.81 15.63 5.77
CA THR A 10 1.40 16.56 4.71
C THR A 10 2.43 16.60 3.60
N SER A 11 1.97 16.94 2.39
CA SER A 11 2.81 17.15 1.23
C SER A 11 3.74 15.95 0.91
N VAL A 12 3.24 14.73 1.15
CA VAL A 12 3.93 13.52 0.73
C VAL A 12 4.08 13.55 -0.80
N SER A 13 5.19 13.08 -1.34
CA SER A 13 5.60 13.21 -2.76
C SER A 13 6.00 14.60 -3.23
N LYS A 14 5.99 15.63 -2.40
CA LYS A 14 6.43 16.98 -2.83
C LYS A 14 7.88 16.99 -3.33
N ASN A 15 8.75 16.24 -2.67
CA ASN A 15 10.19 16.15 -2.98
C ASN A 15 10.59 14.80 -3.61
N GLY A 16 9.63 14.06 -4.16
CA GLY A 16 9.88 12.75 -4.73
C GLY A 16 8.66 12.13 -5.39
N THR A 17 8.76 10.86 -5.71
CA THR A 17 7.66 10.11 -6.33
C THR A 17 7.23 9.00 -5.39
N SER A 18 5.96 8.97 -5.00
CA SER A 18 5.38 7.80 -4.34
C SER A 18 4.94 6.78 -5.37
N VAL A 19 5.20 5.52 -5.10
CA VAL A 19 4.96 4.42 -6.04
C VAL A 19 4.02 3.40 -5.44
N PHE A 20 2.99 3.06 -6.19
CA PHE A 20 1.99 2.07 -5.84
C PHE A 20 1.79 1.07 -6.96
N PHE A 21 1.30 -0.12 -6.64
CA PHE A 21 0.84 -1.07 -7.64
C PHE A 21 -0.69 -1.11 -7.66
N LYS A 22 -1.28 -0.76 -8.81
CA LYS A 22 -2.73 -0.87 -9.02
C LYS A 22 -3.06 -2.24 -9.59
N ARG A 23 -3.90 -3.01 -8.89
CA ARG A 23 -4.50 -4.24 -9.41
C ARG A 23 -5.72 -3.89 -10.25
N LYS A 24 -5.80 -4.43 -11.46
CA LYS A 24 -6.87 -4.19 -12.42
C LYS A 24 -7.28 -5.48 -13.13
N LYS A 25 -8.49 -5.50 -13.67
CA LYS A 25 -8.92 -6.50 -14.65
C LYS A 25 -8.70 -5.96 -16.06
N LYS A 26 -8.02 -6.74 -16.90
CA LYS A 26 -7.85 -6.46 -18.33
C LYS A 26 -8.62 -7.50 -19.14
N ASN A 27 -9.66 -7.07 -19.83
CA ASN A 27 -10.43 -7.95 -20.71
C ASN A 27 -9.73 -8.08 -22.05
N ILE A 28 -9.54 -9.30 -22.50
CA ILE A 28 -9.05 -9.64 -23.83
C ILE A 28 -10.13 -10.46 -24.56
N SER A 29 -10.20 -10.28 -25.87
CA SER A 29 -11.12 -11.05 -26.72
C SER A 29 -10.50 -11.27 -28.09
N SER A 30 -10.87 -12.36 -28.73
CA SER A 30 -10.56 -12.63 -30.12
C SER A 30 -11.84 -12.97 -30.87
N LYS A 31 -12.07 -12.29 -31.99
CA LYS A 31 -13.17 -12.60 -32.91
C LYS A 31 -12.89 -13.90 -33.67
N VAL A 32 -11.64 -14.13 -34.03
CA VAL A 32 -11.20 -15.32 -34.78
C VAL A 32 -11.40 -16.59 -33.95
N PHE A 33 -10.89 -16.58 -32.73
CA PHE A 33 -10.97 -17.73 -31.82
C PHE A 33 -12.21 -17.73 -30.93
N LYS A 34 -13.13 -16.76 -31.12
CA LYS A 34 -14.42 -16.63 -30.38
C LYS A 34 -14.29 -16.74 -28.87
N PHE A 35 -13.23 -16.17 -28.28
CA PHE A 35 -13.06 -16.16 -26.82
C PHE A 35 -13.07 -14.77 -26.22
N LYS A 36 -13.49 -14.71 -24.95
CA LYS A 36 -13.33 -13.56 -24.06
C LYS A 36 -12.71 -14.04 -22.75
N LYS A 37 -11.70 -13.34 -22.26
CA LYS A 37 -11.03 -13.66 -20.99
C LYS A 37 -10.73 -12.41 -20.21
N SER A 38 -10.91 -12.45 -18.90
CA SER A 38 -10.51 -11.41 -17.98
C SER A 38 -9.21 -11.81 -17.29
N LEU A 39 -8.20 -10.97 -17.42
CA LEU A 39 -6.87 -11.18 -16.84
C LEU A 39 -6.69 -10.25 -15.64
N ASP A 40 -6.15 -10.79 -14.56
CA ASP A 40 -5.65 -9.98 -13.45
C ASP A 40 -4.29 -9.40 -13.82
N VAL A 41 -4.15 -8.09 -13.69
CA VAL A 41 -2.91 -7.37 -13.91
C VAL A 41 -2.61 -6.44 -12.74
N ILE A 42 -1.33 -6.25 -12.48
CA ILE A 42 -0.80 -5.19 -11.61
C ILE A 42 -0.01 -4.22 -12.47
N GLN A 43 -0.12 -2.94 -12.17
CA GLN A 43 0.55 -1.89 -12.91
C GLN A 43 1.16 -0.89 -11.95
N LEU A 44 2.43 -0.54 -12.18
CA LEU A 44 3.10 0.54 -11.46
C LEU A 44 2.35 1.85 -11.68
N HIS A 45 2.09 2.56 -10.60
CA HIS A 45 1.45 3.86 -10.58
C HIS A 45 2.28 4.83 -9.74
N ALA A 46 2.97 5.71 -10.42
CA ALA A 46 3.73 6.78 -9.78
C ALA A 46 2.83 7.98 -9.49
N VAL A 47 2.85 8.47 -8.26
CA VAL A 47 2.14 9.66 -7.81
C VAL A 47 3.17 10.74 -7.57
N LYS A 48 3.07 11.83 -8.35
CA LYS A 48 3.95 13.00 -8.25
C LYS A 48 3.27 14.18 -7.56
N GLU A 49 1.93 14.19 -7.56
CA GLU A 49 1.17 15.23 -6.89
C GLU A 49 1.24 15.05 -5.38
N PRO A 50 1.46 16.13 -4.63
CA PRO A 50 1.43 16.07 -3.17
C PRO A 50 0.10 15.53 -2.66
N TYR A 51 0.17 14.77 -1.58
CA TYR A 51 -1.01 14.26 -0.87
C TYR A 51 -0.77 14.24 0.63
N THR A 52 -1.83 14.26 1.38
CA THR A 52 -1.81 14.03 2.83
C THR A 52 -1.92 12.54 3.12
N GLU A 53 -1.04 12.02 3.97
CA GLU A 53 -1.05 10.61 4.37
C GLU A 53 -1.53 10.44 5.81
N LEU A 54 -2.47 9.52 6.01
CA LEU A 54 -2.87 9.05 7.33
C LEU A 54 -1.98 7.88 7.73
N GLY A 55 -0.90 8.19 8.43
CA GLY A 55 0.06 7.21 8.91
C GLY A 55 -0.14 6.85 10.38
N THR A 56 0.72 6.01 10.86
CA THR A 56 0.94 5.64 12.27
C THR A 56 -0.31 5.66 13.13
N LEU A 57 -1.06 4.57 13.14
CA LEU A 57 -2.17 4.38 14.07
C LEU A 57 -1.81 3.25 15.05
N PHE A 58 -1.40 3.61 16.24
CA PHE A 58 -1.05 2.67 17.30
C PHE A 58 -1.80 2.96 18.58
N LEU A 59 -2.30 1.91 19.23
CA LEU A 59 -2.88 1.95 20.55
C LEU A 59 -2.36 0.75 21.35
N HIS A 60 -1.82 1.03 22.54
CA HIS A 60 -1.30 0.00 23.43
C HIS A 60 -2.37 -1.07 23.69
N PRO A 61 -2.03 -2.38 23.70
CA PRO A 61 -2.99 -3.48 23.82
C PRO A 61 -3.95 -3.31 25.02
N ASP A 62 -3.45 -2.97 26.18
CA ASP A 62 -4.25 -2.80 27.42
C ASP A 62 -5.27 -1.68 27.34
N PHE A 63 -5.13 -0.78 26.37
CA PHE A 63 -6.04 0.35 26.15
C PHE A 63 -6.95 0.16 24.95
N ARG A 64 -6.90 -0.99 24.29
CA ARG A 64 -7.79 -1.31 23.16
C ARG A 64 -9.24 -1.54 23.65
N GLY A 65 -10.18 -1.47 22.71
CA GLY A 65 -11.60 -1.61 22.99
C GLY A 65 -12.30 -0.29 23.33
N LYS A 66 -13.60 -0.37 23.64
CA LYS A 66 -14.47 0.76 24.02
C LYS A 66 -14.43 1.95 23.05
N GLY A 67 -14.20 1.71 21.75
CA GLY A 67 -14.15 2.76 20.72
C GLY A 67 -12.88 3.63 20.72
N ARG A 68 -11.90 3.41 21.60
CA ARG A 68 -10.71 4.27 21.72
C ARG A 68 -9.86 4.32 20.45
N GLY A 69 -9.69 3.19 19.75
CA GLY A 69 -8.99 3.15 18.45
C GLY A 69 -9.72 3.97 17.39
N SER A 70 -11.04 3.88 17.35
CA SER A 70 -11.86 4.69 16.43
C SER A 70 -11.76 6.18 16.77
N LEU A 71 -11.82 6.53 18.04
CA LEU A 71 -11.66 7.92 18.49
C LEU A 71 -10.30 8.48 18.03
N LEU A 72 -9.21 7.73 18.29
CA LEU A 72 -7.87 8.13 17.91
C LEU A 72 -7.73 8.28 16.38
N SER A 73 -8.37 7.40 15.62
CA SER A 73 -8.39 7.48 14.15
C SER A 73 -9.20 8.65 13.64
N LEU A 74 -10.43 8.84 14.16
CA LEU A 74 -11.35 9.90 13.73
C LEU A 74 -10.88 11.30 14.13
N ALA A 75 -10.10 11.42 15.20
CA ALA A 75 -9.48 12.68 15.59
C ALA A 75 -8.66 13.31 14.46
N ARG A 76 -8.03 12.51 13.60
CA ARG A 76 -7.28 13.00 12.43
C ARG A 76 -8.20 13.70 11.42
N PHE A 77 -9.36 13.12 11.13
CA PHE A 77 -10.34 13.72 10.21
C PHE A 77 -10.92 15.01 10.80
N LYS A 78 -11.22 14.99 12.09
CA LYS A 78 -11.66 16.21 12.80
C LYS A 78 -10.60 17.30 12.71
N PHE A 79 -9.34 16.96 12.94
CA PHE A 79 -8.23 17.90 12.87
C PHE A 79 -8.09 18.49 11.46
N MET A 80 -8.14 17.65 10.43
CA MET A 80 -8.10 18.11 9.02
C MET A 80 -9.29 19.00 8.67
N ALA A 81 -10.47 18.71 9.17
CA ALA A 81 -11.67 19.53 8.95
C ALA A 81 -11.60 20.91 9.62
N LEU A 82 -10.88 21.03 10.74
CA LEU A 82 -10.69 22.31 11.45
C LEU A 82 -9.66 23.23 10.79
N TRP A 83 -8.68 22.65 10.09
CA TRP A 83 -7.59 23.39 9.42
C TRP A 83 -7.34 22.86 8.01
N PRO A 84 -8.34 22.94 7.11
CA PRO A 84 -8.26 22.32 5.78
C PRO A 84 -7.12 22.86 4.91
N GLU A 85 -6.72 24.12 5.14
CA GLU A 85 -5.64 24.79 4.41
C GLU A 85 -4.25 24.18 4.67
N ARG A 86 -4.10 23.38 5.74
CA ARG A 86 -2.85 22.71 6.11
C ARG A 86 -2.65 21.39 5.40
N PHE A 87 -3.65 20.92 4.66
CA PHE A 87 -3.68 19.56 4.11
C PHE A 87 -3.93 19.57 2.61
N ASP A 88 -3.42 18.55 1.93
CA ASP A 88 -3.65 18.37 0.52
C ASP A 88 -5.08 17.87 0.28
N LYS A 89 -5.63 18.19 -0.92
CA LYS A 89 -6.99 17.76 -1.30
C LYS A 89 -7.14 16.24 -1.38
N LYS A 90 -6.04 15.54 -1.64
CA LYS A 90 -6.00 14.08 -1.71
C LYS A 90 -5.47 13.53 -0.39
N VAL A 91 -6.24 12.63 0.21
CA VAL A 91 -5.85 11.93 1.45
C VAL A 91 -5.65 10.45 1.12
N VAL A 92 -4.55 9.88 1.57
CA VAL A 92 -4.19 8.48 1.36
C VAL A 92 -3.95 7.84 2.72
N ALA A 93 -4.44 6.62 2.92
CA ALA A 93 -4.10 5.80 4.06
C ALA A 93 -3.34 4.56 3.57
N GLU A 94 -2.10 4.42 3.97
CA GLU A 94 -1.33 3.21 3.69
C GLU A 94 -1.61 2.16 4.75
N ILE A 95 -2.09 1.01 4.31
CA ILE A 95 -2.38 -0.13 5.17
C ILE A 95 -1.37 -1.22 4.87
N ARG A 96 -0.63 -1.64 5.89
CA ARG A 96 0.39 -2.67 5.76
C ARG A 96 -0.19 -3.96 5.18
N GLY A 97 0.42 -4.46 4.11
CA GLY A 97 0.09 -5.74 3.49
C GLY A 97 0.63 -6.95 4.28
N LYS A 98 0.32 -8.14 3.81
CA LYS A 98 0.79 -9.40 4.41
C LYS A 98 2.31 -9.50 4.40
N VAL A 99 2.87 -9.89 5.53
CA VAL A 99 4.29 -10.16 5.75
C VAL A 99 4.50 -11.60 6.22
N ASP A 100 5.71 -12.11 6.08
CA ASP A 100 6.14 -13.37 6.65
C ASP A 100 6.50 -13.23 8.15
N LYS A 101 6.99 -14.33 8.74
CA LYS A 101 7.40 -14.36 10.16
C LYS A 101 8.59 -13.42 10.48
N ASP A 102 9.37 -13.09 9.47
CA ASP A 102 10.55 -12.23 9.57
C ASP A 102 10.23 -10.78 9.17
N ASP A 103 8.92 -10.45 9.09
CA ASP A 103 8.37 -9.13 8.78
C ASP A 103 8.63 -8.64 7.34
N ASN A 104 9.01 -9.53 6.42
CA ASN A 104 9.25 -9.23 5.03
C ASN A 104 7.96 -9.32 4.20
N SER A 105 7.81 -8.42 3.22
CA SER A 105 6.68 -8.46 2.29
C SER A 105 6.71 -9.72 1.43
N ILE A 106 5.72 -10.60 1.62
CA ILE A 106 5.57 -11.83 0.83
C ILE A 106 5.37 -11.47 -0.65
N PHE A 107 4.60 -10.45 -0.95
CA PHE A 107 4.40 -9.98 -2.32
C PHE A 107 5.71 -9.54 -2.95
N TRP A 108 6.47 -8.67 -2.26
CA TRP A 108 7.72 -8.12 -2.79
C TRP A 108 8.75 -9.21 -3.03
N LYS A 109 8.93 -10.13 -2.09
CA LYS A 109 9.83 -11.27 -2.20
C LYS A 109 9.62 -12.11 -3.47
N HIS A 110 8.38 -12.24 -3.93
CA HIS A 110 8.07 -12.99 -5.16
C HIS A 110 8.07 -12.11 -6.41
N PHE A 111 7.64 -10.87 -6.30
CA PHE A 111 7.51 -9.95 -7.43
C PHE A 111 8.86 -9.40 -7.87
N SER A 112 9.72 -9.03 -6.93
CA SER A 112 11.03 -8.44 -7.20
C SER A 112 11.96 -9.36 -8.01
N LYS A 113 11.85 -10.67 -7.83
CA LYS A 113 12.64 -11.67 -8.56
C LYS A 113 12.48 -11.65 -10.09
N TYR A 114 11.45 -10.97 -10.60
CA TYR A 114 11.28 -10.79 -12.04
C TYR A 114 12.09 -9.63 -12.61
N PHE A 115 12.69 -8.80 -11.75
CA PHE A 115 13.38 -7.57 -12.14
C PHE A 115 14.79 -7.47 -11.58
N PHE A 116 15.07 -8.21 -10.51
CA PHE A 116 16.32 -8.09 -9.76
C PHE A 116 16.88 -9.46 -9.43
N ASP A 117 18.18 -9.60 -9.55
CA ASP A 117 18.90 -10.81 -9.20
C ASP A 117 18.98 -10.99 -7.67
N GLU A 118 19.09 -12.23 -7.22
CA GLU A 118 19.13 -12.55 -5.77
C GLU A 118 20.34 -11.88 -5.07
N GLU A 119 21.45 -11.68 -5.79
CA GLU A 119 22.64 -11.00 -5.25
C GLU A 119 22.38 -9.56 -4.84
N MET A 120 21.48 -8.85 -5.53
CA MET A 120 21.07 -7.49 -5.16
C MET A 120 20.35 -7.42 -3.82
N PHE A 121 19.76 -8.53 -3.35
CA PHE A 121 19.03 -8.61 -2.08
C PHE A 121 19.88 -9.11 -0.92
N ASN A 122 21.01 -9.78 -1.20
CA ASN A 122 21.86 -10.37 -0.16
C ASN A 122 22.81 -9.34 0.51
N ASN A 123 22.98 -8.16 -0.06
CA ASN A 123 23.94 -7.14 0.38
C ASN A 123 23.39 -6.13 1.39
N ASN A 124 22.37 -6.45 2.18
CA ASN A 124 21.71 -5.50 3.10
C ASN A 124 21.18 -4.20 2.45
N GLU A 125 21.18 -4.14 1.12
CA GLU A 125 20.76 -2.97 0.36
C GLU A 125 19.24 -2.82 0.21
N ILE A 126 18.47 -3.80 0.72
CA ILE A 126 17.00 -3.75 0.72
C ILE A 126 16.48 -2.47 1.42
N SER A 127 17.25 -1.93 2.38
CA SER A 127 16.94 -0.66 3.02
C SER A 127 17.04 0.55 2.08
N TYR A 128 17.74 0.43 0.96
CA TYR A 128 17.90 1.47 -0.07
C TYR A 128 16.88 1.37 -1.21
N ILE A 129 16.02 0.34 -1.23
CA ILE A 129 14.92 0.24 -2.19
C ILE A 129 13.88 1.30 -1.84
N ASN A 130 14.10 2.48 -2.35
CA ASN A 130 13.17 3.60 -2.22
C ASN A 130 12.24 3.69 -3.45
N ASN A 131 11.25 4.56 -3.34
CA ASN A 131 10.28 4.78 -4.41
C ASN A 131 10.91 5.23 -5.74
N SER A 132 12.03 5.96 -5.70
CA SER A 132 12.74 6.39 -6.91
C SER A 132 13.34 5.20 -7.64
N PHE A 133 14.06 4.33 -6.94
CA PHE A 133 14.61 3.09 -7.50
C PHE A 133 13.53 2.21 -8.13
N ILE A 134 12.41 1.99 -7.44
CA ILE A 134 11.29 1.20 -7.97
C ILE A 134 10.70 1.87 -9.23
N SER A 135 10.55 3.20 -9.21
CA SER A 135 9.98 3.95 -10.34
C SER A 135 10.87 3.90 -11.60
N GLU A 136 12.18 3.80 -11.41
CA GLU A 136 13.17 3.76 -12.49
C GLU A 136 13.40 2.35 -13.03
N SER A 137 13.41 1.36 -12.13
CA SER A 137 13.81 -0.02 -12.45
C SER A 137 12.66 -0.89 -12.90
N ILE A 138 11.42 -0.61 -12.49
CA ILE A 138 10.25 -1.42 -12.86
C ILE A 138 9.50 -0.79 -14.03
N PRO A 139 9.29 -1.54 -15.12
CA PRO A 139 8.53 -1.05 -16.26
C PRO A 139 7.11 -0.62 -15.90
N LYS A 140 6.60 0.43 -16.55
CA LYS A 140 5.27 1.01 -16.31
C LYS A 140 4.12 0.22 -16.97
N HIS A 141 4.45 -0.81 -17.75
CA HIS A 141 3.44 -1.66 -18.39
C HIS A 141 2.74 -2.59 -17.38
N PRO A 142 1.48 -2.96 -17.63
CA PRO A 142 0.79 -3.92 -16.79
C PRO A 142 1.45 -5.31 -16.82
N PHE A 143 1.65 -5.90 -15.65
CA PHE A 143 2.13 -7.26 -15.47
C PHE A 143 0.99 -8.20 -15.17
N LEU A 144 1.00 -9.40 -15.75
CA LEU A 144 0.05 -10.44 -15.39
C LEU A 144 0.31 -10.93 -13.96
N VAL A 145 -0.77 -11.13 -13.22
CA VAL A 145 -0.71 -11.71 -11.87
C VAL A 145 -0.51 -13.22 -11.92
N SER A 146 -0.99 -13.88 -12.98
CA SER A 146 -0.98 -15.34 -13.10
C SER A 146 0.41 -16.01 -13.07
N PRO A 147 1.52 -15.39 -13.51
CA PRO A 147 2.85 -15.99 -13.39
C PRO A 147 3.41 -15.94 -11.96
N LEU A 148 2.89 -15.06 -11.09
CA LEU A 148 3.34 -15.00 -9.71
C LEU A 148 3.02 -16.31 -8.97
N ASN A 149 3.80 -16.63 -7.93
CA ASN A 149 3.49 -17.73 -7.04
C ASN A 149 2.08 -17.58 -6.45
N ARG A 150 1.37 -18.70 -6.25
CA ARG A 150 -0.01 -18.71 -5.72
C ARG A 150 -0.14 -18.00 -4.36
N SER A 151 0.87 -18.10 -3.49
CA SER A 151 0.88 -17.39 -2.22
C SER A 151 0.90 -15.88 -2.43
N ALA A 152 1.76 -15.36 -3.33
CA ALA A 152 1.81 -13.96 -3.67
C ALA A 152 0.51 -13.45 -4.33
N GLN A 153 -0.07 -14.25 -5.26
CA GLN A 153 -1.34 -13.88 -5.90
C GLN A 153 -2.48 -13.66 -4.90
N ARG A 154 -2.57 -14.52 -3.87
CA ARG A 154 -3.64 -14.51 -2.86
C ARG A 154 -3.59 -13.32 -1.93
N ILE A 155 -2.40 -12.75 -1.72
CA ILE A 155 -2.20 -11.68 -0.73
C ILE A 155 -2.23 -10.28 -1.32
N ILE A 156 -2.26 -10.13 -2.66
CA ILE A 156 -2.31 -8.81 -3.30
C ILE A 156 -3.54 -8.04 -2.84
N GLY A 157 -3.31 -6.90 -2.16
CA GLY A 157 -4.38 -6.05 -1.63
C GLY A 157 -5.01 -6.58 -0.33
N ILE A 158 -4.44 -7.61 0.28
CA ILE A 158 -4.90 -8.13 1.58
C ILE A 158 -4.07 -7.48 2.70
N PRO A 159 -4.71 -6.84 3.69
CA PRO A 159 -4.00 -6.23 4.81
C PRO A 159 -3.37 -7.30 5.71
N ASN A 160 -2.30 -6.92 6.40
CA ASN A 160 -1.75 -7.71 7.51
C ASN A 160 -2.82 -7.90 8.59
N ASP A 161 -2.79 -9.01 9.31
CA ASP A 161 -3.82 -9.35 10.32
C ASP A 161 -3.94 -8.25 11.40
N ASN A 162 -2.82 -7.72 11.85
CA ASN A 162 -2.79 -6.61 12.81
C ASN A 162 -3.32 -5.29 12.24
N ALA A 163 -3.38 -5.13 10.93
CA ALA A 163 -3.86 -3.93 10.24
C ALA A 163 -5.34 -4.02 9.82
N VAL A 164 -5.95 -5.22 9.90
CA VAL A 164 -7.37 -5.42 9.54
C VAL A 164 -8.33 -4.47 10.25
N PRO A 165 -8.21 -4.21 11.56
CA PRO A 165 -9.10 -3.26 12.24
C PRO A 165 -9.00 -1.85 11.66
N ALA A 166 -7.79 -1.35 11.40
CA ALA A 166 -7.56 -0.05 10.77
C ALA A 166 -8.13 0.01 9.35
N PHE A 167 -7.92 -1.05 8.57
CA PHE A 167 -8.46 -1.17 7.21
C PHE A 167 -10.01 -1.10 7.19
N LYS A 168 -10.67 -1.87 8.06
CA LYS A 168 -12.14 -1.84 8.17
C LYS A 168 -12.64 -0.46 8.57
N MET A 169 -11.96 0.19 9.51
CA MET A 169 -12.30 1.52 9.98
C MET A 169 -12.17 2.56 8.85
N MET A 170 -11.09 2.54 8.07
CA MET A 170 -10.92 3.44 6.93
C MET A 170 -12.00 3.21 5.87
N ARG A 171 -12.36 1.96 5.58
CA ARG A 171 -13.41 1.65 4.59
C ARG A 171 -14.80 2.10 5.02
N SER A 172 -15.08 2.18 6.30
CA SER A 172 -16.38 2.65 6.81
C SER A 172 -16.54 4.18 6.79
N GLN A 173 -15.49 4.92 6.46
CA GLN A 173 -15.51 6.38 6.35
C GLN A 173 -15.72 6.89 4.91
N ASN A 174 -15.80 5.98 3.92
CA ASN A 174 -16.07 6.30 2.51
C ASN A 174 -17.55 6.15 2.17
#